data_2f7de1ed4d94e1d4ef1c8eb1c3d070b1
#
_entry.id   2f7de1ed4d94e1d4ef1c8eb1c3d070b1
#
_cell.length_a   1.000
_cell.length_b   1.000
_cell.length_c   1.000
_cell.angle_alpha   90.00
_cell.angle_beta   90.00
_cell.angle_gamma   90.00
#
_symmetry.space_group_name_H-M   'P 1'
#
loop_
_entity.id
_entity.type
_entity.pdbx_description
1 polymer ?
#
loop_
_entity_poly.entity_id
_entity_poly.type
_entity_poly.pdbx_seq_one_letter_code
_entity_poly.pdbx_strand_id
1 'polypeptide(L)'
;MDEKEIDYRAILNLGHTFGHAIETSLSYKKWLHGEAVGCGMLIASELSKKLGFLDQNQFNRIQSLLECVGLPKKIHKDVDYNQMFENMKVDKKSRDGILHLVLLKNIGEAFLTSDYSDEILKTTIKEFLC
;
A
#
# COMPACT_ATOMS: atom_id res chain seq x y z
N MET A 1 -25.39 7.92 -2.93
CA MET A 1 -23.95 8.27 -3.06
C MET A 1 -23.51 7.92 -4.47
N ASP A 2 -22.91 8.83 -5.17
CA ASP A 2 -22.49 8.58 -6.52
C ASP A 2 -21.11 7.92 -6.59
N GLU A 3 -20.79 7.34 -7.75
CA GLU A 3 -19.52 6.64 -7.98
C GLU A 3 -18.31 7.53 -7.76
N LYS A 4 -18.40 8.79 -8.07
CA LYS A 4 -17.28 9.73 -7.94
C LYS A 4 -16.83 9.89 -6.50
N GLU A 5 -17.79 9.92 -5.58
CA GLU A 5 -17.47 10.06 -4.16
C GLU A 5 -16.74 8.84 -3.61
N ILE A 6 -17.15 7.65 -4.07
CA ILE A 6 -16.46 6.40 -3.70
C ILE A 6 -15.05 6.38 -4.27
N ASP A 7 -14.87 6.80 -5.52
CA ASP A 7 -13.57 6.86 -6.18
C ASP A 7 -12.63 7.83 -5.49
N TYR A 8 -13.12 9.00 -5.09
CA TYR A 8 -12.31 9.98 -4.36
C TYR A 8 -11.85 9.45 -3.01
N ARG A 9 -12.72 8.74 -2.29
CA ARG A 9 -12.36 8.12 -1.01
C ARG A 9 -11.29 7.06 -1.20
N ALA A 10 -11.40 6.27 -2.27
CA ALA A 10 -10.40 5.25 -2.58
C ALA A 10 -9.05 5.88 -2.86
N ILE A 11 -9.01 6.96 -3.65
CA ILE A 11 -7.78 7.68 -3.96
C ILE A 11 -7.14 8.21 -2.68
N LEU A 12 -7.94 8.81 -1.79
CA LEU A 12 -7.44 9.36 -0.53
C LEU A 12 -6.87 8.29 0.40
N ASN A 13 -7.32 7.04 0.25
CA ASN A 13 -6.88 5.93 1.09
C ASN A 13 -5.80 5.07 0.45
N LEU A 14 -5.36 5.42 -0.75
CA LEU A 14 -4.29 4.67 -1.41
C LEU A 14 -3.03 4.66 -0.54
N GLY A 15 -2.52 3.47 -0.27
CA GLY A 15 -1.31 3.31 0.54
C GLY A 15 -1.54 3.35 2.04
N HIS A 16 -2.75 3.68 2.52
CA HIS A 16 -2.99 3.83 3.95
C HIS A 16 -2.91 2.51 4.72
N THR A 17 -3.36 1.40 4.15
CA THR A 17 -3.29 0.10 4.83
C THR A 17 -1.84 -0.30 5.08
N PHE A 18 -1.01 -0.23 4.05
CA PHE A 18 0.42 -0.53 4.20
C PHE A 18 1.13 0.53 5.04
N GLY A 19 0.82 1.79 4.80
CA GLY A 19 1.41 2.90 5.55
C GLY A 19 1.10 2.83 7.04
N HIS A 20 -0.14 2.52 7.38
CA HIS A 20 -0.55 2.38 8.79
C HIS A 20 0.18 1.21 9.46
N ALA A 21 0.31 0.07 8.76
CA ALA A 21 1.05 -1.08 9.29
C ALA A 21 2.52 -0.72 9.53
N ILE A 22 3.13 0.05 8.63
CA ILE A 22 4.51 0.53 8.78
C ILE A 22 4.61 1.46 9.99
N GLU A 23 3.72 2.45 10.10
CA GLU A 23 3.72 3.41 11.20
C GLU A 23 3.59 2.71 12.55
N THR A 24 2.67 1.76 12.65
CA THR A 24 2.45 1.01 13.89
C THR A 24 3.69 0.20 14.26
N SER A 25 4.35 -0.43 13.28
CA SER A 25 5.58 -1.19 13.51
C SER A 25 6.73 -0.29 13.99
N LEU A 26 6.73 0.97 13.59
CA LEU A 26 7.74 1.95 14.01
C LEU A 26 7.31 2.73 15.27
N SER A 27 6.16 2.41 15.86
CA SER A 27 5.57 3.14 17.00
C SER A 27 5.43 4.64 16.71
N TYR A 28 5.15 4.99 15.44
CA TYR A 28 4.95 6.36 14.97
C TYR A 28 6.15 7.30 15.22
N LYS A 29 7.37 6.76 15.33
CA LYS A 29 8.54 7.56 15.75
C LYS A 29 9.58 7.83 14.67
N LYS A 30 9.83 6.87 13.79
CA LYS A 30 10.98 6.95 12.86
C LYS A 30 10.67 7.70 11.57
N TRP A 31 9.45 7.60 11.10
CA TRP A 31 9.00 8.20 9.85
C TRP A 31 7.84 9.13 10.08
N LEU A 32 7.75 10.17 9.25
CA LEU A 32 6.57 11.00 9.16
C LEU A 32 5.45 10.20 8.50
N HIS A 33 4.21 10.58 8.79
CA HIS A 33 3.02 9.93 8.21
C HIS A 33 3.10 9.87 6.68
N GLY A 34 3.50 10.99 6.04
CA GLY A 34 3.63 11.06 4.58
C GLY A 34 4.66 10.08 4.02
N GLU A 35 5.74 9.83 4.76
CA GLU A 35 6.76 8.87 4.34
C GLU A 35 6.20 7.44 4.36
N ALA A 36 5.49 7.08 5.41
CA ALA A 36 4.88 5.76 5.53
C ALA A 36 3.80 5.55 4.46
N VAL A 37 2.93 6.54 4.25
CA VAL A 37 1.88 6.46 3.23
C VAL A 37 2.49 6.41 1.84
N GLY A 38 3.54 7.20 1.58
CA GLY A 38 4.24 7.18 0.28
C GLY A 38 4.82 5.81 -0.04
N CYS A 39 5.47 5.19 0.94
CA CYS A 39 5.96 3.82 0.79
C CYS A 39 4.80 2.85 0.56
N GLY A 40 3.71 3.01 1.29
CA GLY A 40 2.49 2.21 1.11
C GLY A 40 1.90 2.35 -0.28
N MET A 41 1.91 3.56 -0.84
CA MET A 41 1.43 3.80 -2.20
C MET A 41 2.27 3.02 -3.23
N LEU A 42 3.58 2.96 -3.03
CA LEU A 42 4.46 2.22 -3.92
C LEU A 42 4.21 0.71 -3.82
N ILE A 43 4.02 0.20 -2.60
CA ILE A 43 3.67 -1.21 -2.39
C ILE A 43 2.34 -1.54 -3.08
N ALA A 44 1.33 -0.70 -2.89
CA ALA A 44 0.03 -0.89 -3.53
C ALA A 44 0.13 -0.87 -5.06
N SER A 45 0.98 -0.01 -5.60
CA SER A 45 1.22 0.07 -7.04
C SER A 45 1.90 -1.19 -7.58
N GLU A 46 2.87 -1.73 -6.85
CA GLU A 46 3.53 -2.98 -7.24
C GLU A 46 2.56 -4.15 -7.20
N LEU A 47 1.72 -4.23 -6.17
CA LEU A 47 0.69 -5.25 -6.09
C LEU A 47 -0.29 -5.13 -7.25
N SER A 48 -0.69 -3.90 -7.59
CA SER A 48 -1.56 -3.64 -8.74
C SER A 48 -0.94 -4.13 -10.05
N LYS A 49 0.36 -3.92 -10.21
CA LYS A 49 1.09 -4.41 -11.38
C LYS A 49 1.10 -5.94 -11.42
N LYS A 50 1.38 -6.59 -10.30
CA LYS A 50 1.40 -8.06 -10.22
C LYS A 50 0.04 -8.68 -10.52
N LEU A 51 -1.04 -8.00 -10.16
CA LEU A 51 -2.40 -8.47 -10.44
C LEU A 51 -2.86 -8.15 -11.87
N GLY A 52 -2.03 -7.46 -12.66
CA GLY A 52 -2.31 -7.20 -14.06
C GLY A 52 -3.05 -5.91 -14.35
N PHE A 53 -3.28 -5.05 -13.35
CA PHE A 53 -3.99 -3.79 -13.54
C PHE A 53 -3.08 -2.68 -14.08
N LEU A 54 -1.80 -2.69 -13.70
CA LEU A 54 -0.82 -1.74 -14.19
C LEU A 54 0.26 -2.47 -14.97
N ASP A 55 0.82 -1.80 -16.00
CA ASP A 55 1.99 -2.32 -16.69
C ASP A 55 3.28 -1.75 -16.04
N GLN A 56 4.43 -2.23 -16.50
CA GLN A 56 5.71 -1.81 -15.96
C GLN A 56 5.96 -0.31 -16.18
N ASN A 57 5.53 0.25 -17.31
CA ASN A 57 5.71 1.66 -17.59
C ASN A 57 4.90 2.54 -16.64
N GLN A 58 3.68 2.14 -16.34
CA GLN A 58 2.81 2.85 -15.40
C GLN A 58 3.41 2.81 -13.99
N PHE A 59 3.89 1.64 -13.57
CA PHE A 59 4.56 1.51 -12.27
C PHE A 59 5.79 2.41 -12.21
N ASN A 60 6.62 2.42 -13.25
CA ASN A 60 7.81 3.25 -13.30
C ASN A 60 7.49 4.73 -13.17
N ARG A 61 6.41 5.19 -13.77
CA ARG A 61 5.96 6.58 -13.67
C ARG A 61 5.58 6.95 -12.24
N ILE A 62 4.86 6.06 -11.57
CA ILE A 62 4.46 6.26 -10.17
C ILE A 62 5.71 6.31 -9.28
N GLN A 63 6.61 5.36 -9.46
CA GLN A 63 7.85 5.30 -8.70
C GLN A 63 8.68 6.57 -8.88
N SER A 64 8.83 7.02 -10.13
CA SER A 64 9.59 8.24 -10.43
C SER A 64 8.97 9.47 -9.77
N LEU A 65 7.66 9.57 -9.77
CA LEU A 65 6.96 10.68 -9.12
C LEU A 65 7.21 10.69 -7.61
N LEU A 66 7.10 9.52 -6.97
CA LEU A 66 7.32 9.41 -5.53
C LEU A 66 8.76 9.73 -5.16
N GLU A 67 9.71 9.28 -5.98
CA GLU A 67 11.12 9.61 -5.80
C GLU A 67 11.37 11.12 -5.93
N CYS A 68 10.73 11.73 -6.90
CA CYS A 68 10.89 13.15 -7.20
C CYS A 68 10.48 14.03 -6.01
N VAL A 69 9.48 13.61 -5.24
CA VAL A 69 9.05 14.32 -4.05
C VAL A 69 9.75 13.83 -2.78
N GLY A 70 10.74 12.93 -2.92
CA GLY A 70 11.60 12.51 -1.80
C GLY A 70 11.01 11.42 -0.91
N LEU A 71 10.03 10.67 -1.38
CA LEU A 71 9.41 9.61 -0.58
C LEU A 71 10.23 8.31 -0.64
N PRO A 72 10.19 7.49 0.44
CA PRO A 72 10.98 6.27 0.50
C PRO A 72 10.56 5.22 -0.52
N LYS A 73 11.54 4.49 -1.08
CA LYS A 73 11.31 3.38 -2.01
C LYS A 73 11.23 2.03 -1.31
N LYS A 74 11.72 1.94 -0.10
CA LYS A 74 11.78 0.71 0.68
C LYS A 74 11.16 0.95 2.05
N ILE A 75 10.71 -0.13 2.67
CA ILE A 75 10.22 -0.10 4.04
C ILE A 75 11.40 0.22 4.96
N HIS A 76 11.16 1.06 5.97
CA HIS A 76 12.20 1.41 6.93
C HIS A 76 12.85 0.15 7.52
N LYS A 77 14.17 0.17 7.67
CA LYS A 77 14.95 -0.98 8.15
C LYS A 77 14.53 -1.51 9.53
N ASP A 78 13.93 -0.65 10.35
CA ASP A 78 13.49 -1.04 11.69
C ASP A 78 12.12 -1.72 11.72
N VAL A 79 11.44 -1.82 10.57
CA VAL A 79 10.16 -2.53 10.48
C VAL A 79 10.42 -4.03 10.43
N ASP A 80 9.83 -4.76 11.38
CA ASP A 80 9.83 -6.21 11.36
C ASP A 80 8.68 -6.69 10.47
N TYR A 81 9.01 -7.50 9.48
CA TYR A 81 8.02 -8.08 8.55
C TYR A 81 6.89 -8.80 9.29
N ASN A 82 7.24 -9.61 10.28
CA ASN A 82 6.24 -10.36 11.03
C ASN A 82 5.30 -9.43 11.80
N GLN A 83 5.86 -8.39 12.39
CA GLN A 83 5.05 -7.41 13.12
C GLN A 83 4.13 -6.64 12.18
N MET A 84 4.64 -6.25 11.02
CA MET A 84 3.83 -5.58 9.99
C MET A 84 2.65 -6.47 9.58
N PHE A 85 2.90 -7.75 9.36
CA PHE A 85 1.86 -8.71 8.99
C PHE A 85 0.83 -8.89 10.09
N GLU A 86 1.26 -8.96 11.35
CA GLU A 86 0.35 -9.05 12.47
C GLU A 86 -0.54 -7.81 12.58
N ASN A 87 0.03 -6.63 12.34
CA ASN A 87 -0.73 -5.38 12.34
C ASN A 87 -1.82 -5.39 11.26
N MET A 88 -1.51 -5.94 10.09
CA MET A 88 -2.47 -6.06 9.01
C MET A 88 -3.57 -7.07 9.33
N LYS A 89 -3.24 -8.15 10.04
CA LYS A 89 -4.22 -9.14 10.51
C LYS A 89 -5.21 -8.53 11.51
N VAL A 90 -4.73 -7.63 12.37
CA VAL A 90 -5.60 -6.92 13.32
C VAL A 90 -6.60 -6.07 12.56
N ASP A 91 -6.15 -5.36 11.52
CA ASP A 91 -7.03 -4.57 10.66
C ASP A 91 -8.06 -5.46 9.97
N LYS A 92 -7.62 -6.63 9.48
CA LYS A 92 -8.50 -7.62 8.86
C LYS A 92 -9.62 -8.07 9.82
N LYS A 93 -9.27 -8.37 11.08
CA LYS A 93 -10.24 -8.80 12.09
C LYS A 93 -11.27 -7.73 12.37
N SER A 94 -10.88 -6.46 12.41
CA SER A 94 -11.79 -5.37 12.69
C SER A 94 -12.73 -5.08 11.50
N ARG A 95 -12.52 -5.74 10.35
CA ARG A 95 -13.31 -5.57 9.14
C ARG A 95 -13.88 -6.91 8.66
N ASP A 96 -14.51 -7.65 9.57
CA ASP A 96 -15.21 -8.90 9.28
C ASP A 96 -14.31 -10.01 8.71
N GLY A 97 -13.04 -10.00 9.03
CA GLY A 97 -12.10 -11.01 8.59
C GLY A 97 -11.63 -10.86 7.14
N ILE A 98 -11.99 -9.75 6.49
CA ILE A 98 -11.60 -9.49 5.11
C ILE A 98 -10.73 -8.24 5.05
N LEU A 99 -9.51 -8.39 4.51
CA LEU A 99 -8.62 -7.25 4.31
C LEU A 99 -8.86 -6.65 2.92
N HIS A 100 -9.51 -5.51 2.90
CA HIS A 100 -9.73 -4.75 1.67
C HIS A 100 -8.57 -3.80 1.45
N LEU A 101 -8.00 -3.82 0.24
CA LEU A 101 -6.90 -2.95 -0.13
C LEU A 101 -7.35 -1.98 -1.20
N VAL A 102 -6.82 -0.76 -1.15
CA VAL A 102 -7.00 0.21 -2.24
C VAL A 102 -5.85 0.02 -3.20
N LEU A 103 -6.16 -0.35 -4.43
CA LEU A 103 -5.19 -0.59 -5.49
C LEU A 103 -5.50 0.34 -6.68
N LEU A 104 -4.68 0.28 -7.71
CA LEU A 104 -4.84 1.10 -8.89
C LEU A 104 -5.23 0.25 -10.10
N LYS A 105 -6.31 0.64 -10.81
CA LYS A 105 -6.66 0.09 -12.13
C LYS A 105 -5.87 0.78 -13.22
N ASN A 106 -5.52 2.04 -12.97
CA ASN A 106 -4.77 2.89 -13.89
C ASN A 106 -4.17 4.01 -13.07
N ILE A 107 -3.27 4.78 -13.64
CA ILE A 107 -2.76 5.98 -12.99
C ILE A 107 -3.95 6.93 -12.78
N GLY A 108 -4.17 7.32 -11.53
CA GLY A 108 -5.28 8.20 -11.17
C GLY A 108 -6.62 7.51 -10.98
N GLU A 109 -6.69 6.18 -11.09
CA GLU A 109 -7.92 5.43 -10.90
C GLU A 109 -7.74 4.35 -9.85
N ALA A 110 -8.24 4.58 -8.64
CA ALA A 110 -8.12 3.66 -7.52
C ALA A 110 -9.42 2.87 -7.32
N PHE A 111 -9.30 1.68 -6.74
CA PHE A 111 -10.45 0.86 -6.42
C PHE A 111 -10.17 0.03 -5.17
N LEU A 112 -11.22 -0.39 -4.49
CA LEU A 112 -11.16 -1.21 -3.30
C LEU A 112 -11.35 -2.68 -3.69
N THR A 113 -10.47 -3.56 -3.23
CA THR A 113 -10.54 -4.97 -3.57
C THR A 113 -10.03 -5.86 -2.45
N SER A 114 -10.58 -7.06 -2.37
CA SER A 114 -10.05 -8.15 -1.54
C SER A 114 -9.66 -9.34 -2.42
N ASP A 115 -9.70 -9.17 -3.74
CA ASP A 115 -9.45 -10.24 -4.70
C ASP A 115 -7.96 -10.36 -5.03
N TYR A 116 -7.22 -10.95 -4.10
CA TYR A 116 -5.79 -11.24 -4.25
C TYR A 116 -5.45 -12.41 -3.31
N SER A 117 -4.37 -13.15 -3.62
CA SER A 117 -3.94 -14.23 -2.75
C SER A 117 -3.04 -13.69 -1.64
N ASP A 118 -3.05 -14.36 -0.48
CA ASP A 118 -2.15 -14.01 0.62
C ASP A 118 -0.69 -14.15 0.19
N GLU A 119 -0.40 -15.13 -0.65
CA GLU A 119 0.95 -15.36 -1.14
C GLU A 119 1.50 -14.19 -1.95
N ILE A 120 0.70 -13.65 -2.87
CA ILE A 120 1.13 -12.52 -3.68
C ILE A 120 1.31 -11.27 -2.84
N LEU A 121 0.45 -11.09 -1.83
CA LEU A 121 0.57 -9.99 -0.88
C LEU A 121 1.87 -10.09 -0.10
N LYS A 122 2.17 -11.26 0.46
CA LYS A 122 3.41 -11.49 1.22
C LYS A 122 4.66 -11.28 0.37
N THR A 123 4.66 -11.82 -0.84
CA THR A 123 5.78 -11.67 -1.77
C THR A 123 6.02 -10.21 -2.09
N THR A 124 4.96 -9.47 -2.34
CA THR A 124 5.06 -8.04 -2.67
C THR A 124 5.66 -7.26 -1.51
N ILE A 125 5.18 -7.47 -0.29
CA ILE A 125 5.71 -6.76 0.88
C ILE A 125 7.19 -7.09 1.08
N LYS A 126 7.57 -8.36 0.94
CA LYS A 126 8.98 -8.79 1.12
C LYS A 126 9.93 -8.11 0.15
N GLU A 127 9.48 -7.80 -1.06
CA GLU A 127 10.30 -7.11 -2.05
C GLU A 127 10.67 -5.69 -1.63
N PHE A 128 9.90 -5.09 -0.73
CA PHE A 128 10.15 -3.72 -0.26
C PHE A 128 10.91 -3.68 1.06
N LEU A 129 11.24 -4.81 1.66
CA LEU A 129 12.05 -4.84 2.88
C LEU A 129 13.49 -4.43 2.58
N CYS A 130 14.10 -3.70 3.51
CA CYS A 130 15.50 -3.34 3.41
C CYS A 130 16.41 -4.52 3.73
#